data_e137f76cce707cf77a03c9e29c1e97de
#
_entry.id   e137f76cce707cf77a03c9e29c1e97de
#
_cell.length_a   1.000
_cell.length_b   1.000
_cell.length_c   1.000
_cell.angle_alpha   90.00
_cell.angle_beta   90.00
_cell.angle_gamma   90.00
#
_symmetry.space_group_name_H-M   'P 1'
#
loop_
_entity.id
_entity.type
_entity.pdbx_description
1 polymer ?
#
loop_
_entity_poly.entity_id
_entity_poly.type
_entity_poly.pdbx_seq_one_letter_code
_entity_poly.pdbx_strand_id
1 'polypeptide(L)'
;MRYDYFHYTERDRKFYEEHLKDRMPREFIDAHTHINLPEHIADVPGERIRDDWALQNGMHMTAEDAAYYYDTLFPDQKWSLTAFPYPIREVHMEANNDYVSRCADTGEIAYGLMCIKPEYSVEYLEQELTEKNFSGVKPYPDMVSGKKGADIGIFQFMPHSHLALVEKMGLPVVMHLPRAGRMPDDAN
;
A
#
# COMPACT_ATOMS: atom_id res chain seq x y z
N MET A 1 -12.57 7.27 14.19
CA MET A 1 -13.90 6.72 13.79
C MET A 1 -13.58 5.45 13.04
N ARG A 2 -13.93 4.27 13.56
CA ARG A 2 -13.66 3.01 12.86
C ARG A 2 -14.62 2.88 11.68
N TYR A 3 -14.07 2.62 10.52
CA TYR A 3 -14.87 2.37 9.32
C TYR A 3 -15.48 0.97 9.39
N ASP A 4 -16.75 0.83 9.07
CA ASP A 4 -17.53 -0.40 9.20
C ASP A 4 -17.29 -1.37 8.03
N TYR A 5 -16.01 -1.54 7.66
CA TYR A 5 -15.60 -2.52 6.63
C TYR A 5 -15.27 -3.88 7.22
N PHE A 6 -15.00 -3.93 8.52
CA PHE A 6 -14.51 -5.13 9.18
C PHE A 6 -15.63 -5.81 9.98
N HIS A 7 -16.11 -6.92 9.45
CA HIS A 7 -17.13 -7.73 10.08
C HIS A 7 -16.57 -9.08 10.49
N TYR A 8 -16.02 -9.17 11.71
CA TYR A 8 -15.57 -10.43 12.29
C TYR A 8 -16.74 -11.21 12.86
N THR A 9 -16.88 -12.45 12.42
CA THR A 9 -18.02 -13.32 12.76
C THR A 9 -17.57 -14.59 13.49
N GLU A 10 -18.52 -15.32 14.05
CA GLU A 10 -18.27 -16.65 14.63
C GLU A 10 -17.73 -17.65 13.58
N ARG A 11 -18.08 -17.48 12.31
CA ARG A 11 -17.53 -18.29 11.21
C ARG A 11 -16.03 -18.04 11.03
N ASP A 12 -15.61 -16.77 11.09
CA ASP A 12 -14.20 -16.38 10.93
C ASP A 12 -13.39 -16.92 12.12
N ARG A 13 -13.90 -16.80 13.34
CA ARG A 13 -13.28 -17.37 14.54
C ARG A 13 -13.09 -18.89 14.42
N LYS A 14 -14.13 -19.63 14.03
CA LYS A 14 -14.05 -21.08 13.85
C LYS A 14 -13.05 -21.44 12.74
N PHE A 15 -13.07 -20.72 11.63
CA PHE A 15 -12.11 -20.97 10.55
C PHE A 15 -10.67 -20.77 11.01
N TYR A 16 -10.41 -19.71 11.77
CA TYR A 16 -9.10 -19.48 12.36
C TYR A 16 -8.69 -20.63 13.28
N GLU A 17 -9.54 -21.01 14.23
CA GLU A 17 -9.25 -22.06 15.21
C GLU A 17 -9.03 -23.45 14.57
N GLU A 18 -9.82 -23.80 13.56
CA GLU A 18 -9.77 -25.11 12.92
C GLU A 18 -8.71 -25.24 11.81
N HIS A 19 -8.37 -24.14 11.15
CA HIS A 19 -7.57 -24.19 9.93
C HIS A 19 -6.27 -23.38 9.94
N LEU A 20 -6.16 -22.35 10.75
CA LEU A 20 -5.03 -21.42 10.72
C LEU A 20 -4.16 -21.47 11.96
N LYS A 21 -4.73 -21.46 13.15
CA LYS A 21 -4.05 -21.29 14.45
C LYS A 21 -2.77 -22.13 14.58
N ASP A 22 -2.86 -23.42 14.34
CA ASP A 22 -1.74 -24.37 14.50
C ASP A 22 -0.88 -24.54 13.23
N ARG A 23 -1.23 -23.88 12.13
CA ARG A 23 -0.54 -23.96 10.85
C ARG A 23 0.21 -22.70 10.48
N MET A 24 -0.19 -21.58 11.04
CA MET A 24 0.51 -20.30 10.83
C MET A 24 1.79 -20.25 11.67
N PRO A 25 2.82 -19.55 11.18
CA PRO A 25 3.99 -19.25 11.99
C PRO A 25 3.57 -18.41 13.21
N ARG A 26 4.34 -18.52 14.29
CA ARG A 26 4.13 -17.68 15.49
C ARG A 26 4.31 -16.20 15.24
N GLU A 27 5.05 -15.86 14.22
CA GLU A 27 5.41 -14.49 13.85
C GLU A 27 5.41 -14.36 12.33
N PHE A 28 4.77 -13.34 11.79
CA PHE A 28 4.72 -13.09 10.35
C PHE A 28 4.71 -11.59 10.04
N ILE A 29 5.03 -11.27 8.79
CA ILE A 29 4.95 -9.91 8.24
C ILE A 29 3.95 -9.94 7.08
N ASP A 30 2.92 -9.10 7.11
CA ASP A 30 2.16 -8.80 5.91
C ASP A 30 2.95 -7.81 5.06
N ALA A 31 3.27 -8.22 3.84
CA ALA A 31 4.09 -7.44 2.93
C ALA A 31 3.31 -6.46 2.04
N HIS A 32 1.97 -6.34 2.21
CA HIS A 32 1.14 -5.56 1.30
C HIS A 32 -0.09 -4.93 1.99
N THR A 33 0.13 -3.90 2.79
CA THR A 33 -0.93 -3.19 3.49
C THR A 33 -1.01 -1.74 3.07
N HIS A 34 -2.21 -1.24 2.77
CA HIS A 34 -2.45 0.18 2.51
C HIS A 34 -2.92 0.86 3.78
N ILE A 35 -2.30 1.99 4.15
CA ILE A 35 -2.76 2.82 5.27
C ILE A 35 -2.89 4.28 4.84
N ASN A 36 -3.93 4.93 5.35
CA ASN A 36 -4.18 6.36 5.14
C ASN A 36 -5.00 6.95 6.29
N LEU A 37 -4.97 8.27 6.40
CA LEU A 37 -5.98 8.99 7.17
C LEU A 37 -7.13 9.41 6.24
N PRO A 38 -8.36 9.57 6.75
CA PRO A 38 -9.52 9.98 5.94
C PRO A 38 -9.29 11.28 5.16
N GLU A 39 -8.62 12.23 5.78
CA GLU A 39 -8.30 13.52 5.20
C GLU A 39 -7.27 13.46 4.06
N HIS A 40 -6.60 12.33 3.88
CA HIS A 40 -5.66 12.16 2.76
C HIS A 40 -6.34 11.85 1.45
N ILE A 41 -7.59 11.41 1.47
CA ILE A 41 -8.34 11.09 0.25
C ILE A 41 -9.34 12.21 0.00
N ALA A 42 -9.15 12.90 -1.13
CA ALA A 42 -10.09 13.91 -1.61
C ALA A 42 -11.41 13.26 -2.08
N ASP A 43 -12.37 14.07 -2.49
CA ASP A 43 -13.67 13.60 -3.00
C ASP A 43 -13.49 12.65 -4.19
N VAL A 44 -13.73 11.37 -3.97
CA VAL A 44 -13.69 10.35 -5.02
C VAL A 44 -15.03 10.35 -5.76
N PRO A 45 -15.04 10.49 -7.11
CA PRO A 45 -16.27 10.46 -7.88
C PRO A 45 -17.07 9.16 -7.64
N GLY A 46 -18.39 9.28 -7.45
CA GLY A 46 -19.24 8.14 -7.13
C GLY A 46 -19.25 7.03 -8.20
N GLU A 47 -19.03 7.37 -9.47
CA GLU A 47 -18.85 6.40 -10.54
C GLU A 47 -17.58 5.57 -10.35
N ARG A 48 -16.47 6.20 -9.93
CA ARG A 48 -15.21 5.52 -9.65
C ARG A 48 -15.33 4.55 -8.48
N ILE A 49 -16.05 4.95 -7.43
CA ILE A 49 -16.34 4.05 -6.30
C ILE A 49 -17.17 2.84 -6.75
N ARG A 50 -18.18 3.05 -7.60
CA ARG A 50 -19.02 1.94 -8.12
C ARG A 50 -18.24 0.93 -8.97
N ASP A 51 -17.21 1.40 -9.67
CA ASP A 51 -16.46 0.58 -10.62
C ASP A 51 -15.23 -0.10 -10.00
N ASP A 52 -14.87 0.26 -8.77
CA ASP A 52 -13.70 -0.26 -8.07
C ASP A 52 -14.07 -0.88 -6.71
N TRP A 53 -13.98 -2.21 -6.63
CA TRP A 53 -14.32 -2.96 -5.42
C TRP A 53 -13.44 -2.59 -4.21
N ALA A 54 -12.20 -2.19 -4.44
CA ALA A 54 -11.28 -1.81 -3.37
C ALA A 54 -11.70 -0.48 -2.74
N LEU A 55 -12.17 0.48 -3.55
CA LEU A 55 -12.75 1.73 -3.06
C LEU A 55 -14.06 1.52 -2.30
N GLN A 56 -14.84 0.50 -2.68
CA GLN A 56 -16.08 0.18 -1.98
C GLN A 56 -15.85 -0.41 -0.58
N ASN A 57 -14.77 -1.16 -0.40
CA ASN A 57 -14.60 -2.03 0.76
C ASN A 57 -13.38 -1.69 1.64
N GLY A 58 -12.53 -0.75 1.25
CA GLY A 58 -11.30 -0.50 1.98
C GLY A 58 -10.64 0.85 1.68
N MET A 59 -11.43 1.88 1.39
CA MET A 59 -10.89 3.20 1.03
C MET A 59 -10.08 3.84 2.18
N HIS A 60 -10.48 3.58 3.42
CA HIS A 60 -9.83 4.17 4.59
C HIS A 60 -9.40 3.07 5.56
N MET A 61 -8.13 3.11 5.95
CA MET A 61 -7.57 2.24 7.00
C MET A 61 -6.38 2.96 7.65
N THR A 62 -6.52 3.32 8.90
CA THR A 62 -5.41 3.86 9.68
C THR A 62 -4.49 2.73 10.16
N ALA A 63 -3.29 3.07 10.66
CA ALA A 63 -2.42 2.07 11.30
C ALA A 63 -3.09 1.47 12.55
N GLU A 64 -3.85 2.27 13.30
CA GLU A 64 -4.64 1.80 14.45
C GLU A 64 -5.75 0.82 14.03
N ASP A 65 -6.47 1.10 12.93
CA ASP A 65 -7.48 0.19 12.41
C ASP A 65 -6.84 -1.12 11.95
N ALA A 66 -5.72 -1.05 11.24
CA ALA A 66 -4.96 -2.22 10.83
C ALA A 66 -4.56 -3.06 12.05
N ALA A 67 -3.97 -2.45 13.09
CA ALA A 67 -3.61 -3.14 14.32
C ALA A 67 -4.81 -3.86 14.93
N TYR A 68 -5.94 -3.20 15.05
CA TYR A 68 -7.18 -3.82 15.56
C TYR A 68 -7.64 -5.02 14.72
N TYR A 69 -7.53 -4.93 13.40
CA TYR A 69 -7.94 -6.03 12.51
C TYR A 69 -7.01 -7.23 12.65
N TYR A 70 -5.69 -7.02 12.68
CA TYR A 70 -4.72 -8.10 12.85
C TYR A 70 -4.81 -8.75 14.23
N ASP A 71 -4.96 -8.00 15.31
CA ASP A 71 -5.17 -8.54 16.65
C ASP A 71 -6.46 -9.36 16.77
N THR A 72 -7.49 -8.97 16.02
CA THR A 72 -8.77 -9.70 15.99
C THR A 72 -8.68 -10.96 15.15
N LEU A 73 -8.04 -10.90 13.99
CA LEU A 73 -7.94 -12.02 13.04
C LEU A 73 -6.91 -13.07 13.46
N PHE A 74 -5.82 -12.64 14.12
CA PHE A 74 -4.67 -13.48 14.45
C PHE A 74 -4.26 -13.32 15.93
N PRO A 75 -5.15 -13.65 16.89
CA PRO A 75 -4.95 -13.34 18.31
C PRO A 75 -3.79 -14.10 18.97
N ASP A 76 -3.30 -15.17 18.36
CA ASP A 76 -2.23 -16.03 18.90
C ASP A 76 -0.87 -15.78 18.20
N GLN A 77 -0.83 -14.92 17.17
CA GLN A 77 0.38 -14.62 16.42
C GLN A 77 0.91 -13.22 16.74
N LYS A 78 2.21 -13.06 16.59
CA LYS A 78 2.83 -11.75 16.42
C LYS A 78 2.82 -11.38 14.95
N TRP A 79 2.37 -10.22 14.65
CA TRP A 79 2.33 -9.69 13.29
C TRP A 79 3.08 -8.36 13.18
N SER A 80 3.49 -8.04 11.99
CA SER A 80 3.98 -6.71 11.62
C SER A 80 3.60 -6.40 10.17
N LEU A 81 3.66 -5.13 9.79
CA LEU A 81 3.19 -4.67 8.49
C LEU A 81 4.32 -4.03 7.68
N THR A 82 4.35 -4.33 6.39
CA THR A 82 4.92 -3.44 5.39
C THR A 82 3.77 -2.64 4.81
N ALA A 83 3.76 -1.34 5.07
CA ALA A 83 2.64 -0.50 4.69
C ALA A 83 3.06 0.65 3.76
N PHE A 84 2.12 1.12 2.96
CA PHE A 84 2.27 2.22 2.03
C PHE A 84 0.95 2.94 1.79
N PRO A 85 0.98 4.18 1.23
CA PRO A 85 -0.21 4.95 0.90
C PRO A 85 -1.23 4.20 0.05
N TYR A 86 -2.48 4.63 0.11
CA TYR A 86 -3.49 4.17 -0.82
C TYR A 86 -3.22 4.79 -2.20
N PRO A 87 -2.85 4.00 -3.24
CA PRO A 87 -2.24 4.53 -4.45
C PRO A 87 -3.28 4.91 -5.52
N ILE A 88 -4.14 5.85 -5.22
CA ILE A 88 -5.11 6.42 -6.16
C ILE A 88 -4.80 7.90 -6.44
N ARG A 89 -5.24 8.39 -7.59
CA ARG A 89 -4.98 9.78 -8.00
C ARG A 89 -5.66 10.83 -7.12
N GLU A 90 -6.72 10.47 -6.43
CA GLU A 90 -7.47 11.34 -5.53
C GLU A 90 -6.83 11.49 -4.15
N VAL A 91 -5.71 10.80 -3.89
CA VAL A 91 -5.02 10.90 -2.61
C VAL A 91 -4.05 12.09 -2.59
N HIS A 92 -3.98 12.77 -1.47
CA HIS A 92 -2.90 13.72 -1.15
C HIS A 92 -1.64 12.92 -0.83
N MET A 93 -0.92 12.51 -1.91
CA MET A 93 0.14 11.50 -1.83
C MET A 93 1.27 11.88 -0.89
N GLU A 94 1.70 13.13 -0.93
CA GLU A 94 2.80 13.63 -0.09
C GLU A 94 2.42 13.55 1.40
N ALA A 95 1.22 13.99 1.77
CA ALA A 95 0.72 13.90 3.14
C ALA A 95 0.52 12.44 3.60
N ASN A 96 0.09 11.54 2.70
CA ASN A 96 -0.03 10.14 3.03
C ASN A 96 1.34 9.44 3.14
N ASN A 97 2.32 9.80 2.31
CA ASN A 97 3.72 9.37 2.49
C ASN A 97 4.28 9.80 3.86
N ASP A 98 4.04 11.06 4.26
CA ASP A 98 4.45 11.57 5.58
C ASP A 98 3.81 10.78 6.73
N TYR A 99 2.56 10.39 6.59
CA TYR A 99 1.87 9.55 7.56
C TYR A 99 2.52 8.16 7.66
N VAL A 100 2.79 7.51 6.54
CA VAL A 100 3.43 6.18 6.49
C VAL A 100 4.82 6.22 7.11
N SER A 101 5.63 7.23 6.78
CA SER A 101 6.96 7.42 7.37
C SER A 101 6.88 7.60 8.89
N ARG A 102 5.95 8.43 9.38
CA ARG A 102 5.74 8.63 10.82
C ARG A 102 5.31 7.33 11.53
N CYS A 103 4.42 6.53 10.92
CA CYS A 103 4.04 5.24 11.50
C CYS A 103 5.21 4.26 11.59
N ALA A 104 6.16 4.32 10.63
CA ALA A 104 7.39 3.55 10.69
C ALA A 104 8.35 4.06 11.78
N ASP A 105 8.46 5.38 11.97
CA ASP A 105 9.28 6.00 13.02
C ASP A 105 8.76 5.66 14.42
N THR A 106 7.46 5.62 14.60
CA THR A 106 6.82 5.32 15.90
C THR A 106 6.70 3.83 16.18
N GLY A 107 6.98 2.96 15.19
CA GLY A 107 6.89 1.50 15.32
C GLY A 107 5.47 0.95 15.20
N GLU A 108 4.52 1.74 14.73
CA GLU A 108 3.15 1.29 14.43
C GLU A 108 3.12 0.33 13.23
N ILE A 109 4.08 0.46 12.33
CA ILE A 109 4.37 -0.47 11.24
C ILE A 109 5.85 -0.83 11.25
N ALA A 110 6.22 -2.01 10.73
CA ALA A 110 7.62 -2.43 10.66
C ALA A 110 8.38 -1.75 9.52
N TYR A 111 7.74 -1.60 8.36
CA TYR A 111 8.35 -1.04 7.16
C TYR A 111 7.37 -0.12 6.44
N GLY A 112 7.80 1.12 6.16
CA GLY A 112 7.08 2.07 5.32
C GLY A 112 7.64 2.07 3.89
N LEU A 113 6.77 2.00 2.87
CA LEU A 113 7.18 2.23 1.49
C LEU A 113 6.62 3.55 0.98
N MET A 114 7.46 4.32 0.30
CA MET A 114 7.03 5.55 -0.34
C MET A 114 6.23 5.25 -1.61
N CYS A 115 5.00 5.70 -1.70
CA CYS A 115 4.29 5.71 -2.97
C CYS A 115 4.83 6.85 -3.84
N ILE A 116 5.28 6.54 -5.06
CA ILE A 116 5.97 7.48 -5.93
C ILE A 116 5.14 7.82 -7.17
N LYS A 117 5.25 9.07 -7.62
CA LYS A 117 4.64 9.56 -8.86
C LYS A 117 5.70 9.68 -9.96
N PRO A 118 5.35 9.40 -11.23
CA PRO A 118 6.33 9.48 -12.33
C PRO A 118 6.89 10.89 -12.57
N GLU A 119 6.16 11.93 -12.15
CA GLU A 119 6.57 13.33 -12.26
C GLU A 119 7.52 13.81 -11.16
N TYR A 120 7.80 13.02 -10.13
CA TYR A 120 8.77 13.39 -9.11
C TYR A 120 10.18 13.50 -9.72
N SER A 121 10.92 14.55 -9.36
CA SER A 121 12.33 14.64 -9.76
C SER A 121 13.17 13.61 -8.99
N VAL A 122 14.30 13.22 -9.55
CA VAL A 122 15.23 12.28 -8.90
C VAL A 122 15.76 12.88 -7.60
N GLU A 123 16.03 14.18 -7.60
CA GLU A 123 16.52 14.93 -6.42
C GLU A 123 15.48 14.93 -5.30
N TYR A 124 14.21 15.16 -5.62
CA TYR A 124 13.12 15.09 -4.64
C TYR A 124 12.99 13.68 -4.05
N LEU A 125 13.02 12.65 -4.90
CA LEU A 125 12.95 11.26 -4.44
C LEU A 125 14.15 10.88 -3.56
N GLU A 126 15.38 11.27 -3.96
CA GLU A 126 16.59 10.98 -3.18
C GLU A 126 16.52 11.67 -1.81
N GLN A 127 16.04 12.90 -1.75
CA GLN A 127 15.83 13.63 -0.51
C GLN A 127 14.82 12.94 0.39
N GLU A 128 13.60 12.67 -0.10
CA GLU A 128 12.52 12.02 0.67
C GLU A 128 12.94 10.64 1.20
N LEU A 129 13.58 9.82 0.35
CA LEU A 129 14.04 8.48 0.73
C LEU A 129 15.25 8.49 1.70
N THR A 130 15.99 9.59 1.76
CA THR A 130 17.14 9.75 2.67
C THR A 130 16.72 10.34 4.00
N GLU A 131 15.81 11.33 4.00
CA GLU A 131 15.44 12.09 5.18
C GLU A 131 14.31 11.43 5.98
N LYS A 132 13.50 10.56 5.32
CA LYS A 132 12.35 9.89 5.94
C LYS A 132 12.57 8.39 6.05
N ASN A 133 11.89 7.75 7.00
CA ASN A 133 12.01 6.34 7.28
C ASN A 133 11.25 5.48 6.27
N PHE A 134 11.73 5.43 5.01
CA PHE A 134 11.21 4.53 3.99
C PHE A 134 12.17 3.37 3.74
N SER A 135 11.59 2.17 3.73
CA SER A 135 12.30 0.91 3.47
C SER A 135 12.21 0.46 2.01
N GLY A 136 11.57 1.23 1.14
CA GLY A 136 11.39 0.92 -0.27
C GLY A 136 10.36 1.82 -0.94
N VAL A 137 9.98 1.47 -2.17
CA VAL A 137 9.03 2.27 -2.96
C VAL A 137 7.87 1.45 -3.53
N LYS A 138 6.73 2.12 -3.71
CA LYS A 138 5.51 1.60 -4.34
C LYS A 138 5.13 2.47 -5.53
N PRO A 139 5.61 2.20 -6.74
CA PRO A 139 5.09 2.82 -7.95
C PRO A 139 3.71 2.23 -8.30
N TYR A 140 2.81 3.05 -8.86
CA TYR A 140 1.47 2.61 -9.19
C TYR A 140 0.94 3.27 -10.48
N PRO A 141 0.31 2.50 -11.39
CA PRO A 141 -0.12 3.03 -12.68
C PRO A 141 -1.20 4.13 -12.60
N ASP A 142 -2.03 4.14 -11.56
CA ASP A 142 -3.06 5.18 -11.39
C ASP A 142 -2.48 6.60 -11.19
N MET A 143 -1.19 6.68 -10.87
CA MET A 143 -0.46 7.95 -10.81
C MET A 143 -0.16 8.56 -12.18
N VAL A 144 -0.36 7.81 -13.28
CA VAL A 144 -0.17 8.34 -14.65
C VAL A 144 -1.44 9.05 -15.11
N SER A 145 -1.35 10.34 -15.37
CA SER A 145 -2.48 11.15 -15.81
C SER A 145 -3.03 10.73 -17.17
N GLY A 146 -4.36 10.76 -17.32
CA GLY A 146 -5.04 10.63 -18.62
C GLY A 146 -5.08 9.22 -19.22
N LYS A 147 -4.65 8.18 -18.50
CA LYS A 147 -4.67 6.79 -18.98
C LYS A 147 -5.40 5.87 -18.01
N LYS A 148 -5.89 4.73 -18.52
CA LYS A 148 -6.41 3.63 -17.71
C LYS A 148 -5.27 2.66 -17.35
N GLY A 149 -5.32 2.08 -16.15
CA GLY A 149 -4.26 1.24 -15.62
C GLY A 149 -3.80 0.10 -16.56
N ALA A 150 -4.73 -0.53 -17.28
CA ALA A 150 -4.42 -1.60 -18.24
C ALA A 150 -3.60 -1.16 -19.47
N ASP A 151 -3.60 0.14 -19.80
CA ASP A 151 -2.92 0.71 -20.97
C ASP A 151 -1.57 1.35 -20.62
N ILE A 152 -1.12 1.20 -19.37
CA ILE A 152 0.09 1.84 -18.84
C ILE A 152 1.21 0.81 -18.73
N GLY A 153 2.31 1.03 -19.44
CA GLY A 153 3.53 0.23 -19.28
C GLY A 153 4.34 0.65 -18.06
N ILE A 154 5.18 -0.24 -17.54
CA ILE A 154 5.94 -0.04 -16.30
C ILE A 154 6.72 1.28 -16.31
N PHE A 155 7.45 1.58 -17.39
CA PHE A 155 8.29 2.77 -17.44
C PHE A 155 7.53 4.11 -17.54
N GLN A 156 6.20 4.06 -17.66
CA GLN A 156 5.36 5.25 -17.60
C GLN A 156 5.04 5.67 -16.16
N PHE A 157 4.96 4.71 -15.22
CA PHE A 157 4.73 4.99 -13.81
C PHE A 157 5.96 4.73 -12.92
N MET A 158 6.98 4.06 -13.46
CA MET A 158 8.30 3.87 -12.85
C MET A 158 9.39 4.19 -13.88
N PRO A 159 9.71 5.48 -14.10
CA PRO A 159 10.74 5.89 -15.07
C PRO A 159 12.10 5.25 -14.80
N HIS A 160 12.90 5.05 -15.84
CA HIS A 160 14.26 4.49 -15.71
C HIS A 160 15.15 5.27 -14.73
N SER A 161 14.98 6.59 -14.65
CA SER A 161 15.71 7.43 -13.68
C SER A 161 15.38 7.09 -12.23
N HIS A 162 14.10 6.79 -11.94
CA HIS A 162 13.67 6.36 -10.61
C HIS A 162 14.19 4.96 -10.28
N LEU A 163 14.14 4.04 -11.25
CA LEU A 163 14.71 2.70 -11.08
C LEU A 163 16.20 2.76 -10.77
N ALA A 164 16.96 3.60 -11.51
CA ALA A 164 18.40 3.77 -11.28
C ALA A 164 18.71 4.33 -9.88
N LEU A 165 17.89 5.28 -9.39
CA LEU A 165 18.03 5.79 -8.02
C LEU A 165 17.75 4.70 -6.98
N VAL A 166 16.64 3.99 -7.13
CA VAL A 166 16.23 2.94 -6.19
C VAL A 166 17.24 1.79 -6.16
N GLU A 167 17.80 1.40 -7.32
CA GLU A 167 18.90 0.44 -7.44
C GLU A 167 20.16 0.95 -6.71
N LYS A 168 20.58 2.21 -6.96
CA LYS A 168 21.72 2.85 -6.29
C LYS A 168 21.56 2.84 -4.76
N MET A 169 20.34 3.03 -4.25
CA MET A 169 20.02 3.03 -2.82
C MET A 169 19.83 1.62 -2.25
N GLY A 170 19.74 0.58 -3.08
CA GLY A 170 19.51 -0.81 -2.65
C GLY A 170 18.11 -1.04 -2.08
N LEU A 171 17.12 -0.27 -2.50
CA LEU A 171 15.76 -0.32 -1.96
C LEU A 171 14.86 -1.30 -2.75
N PRO A 172 13.98 -2.06 -2.09
CA PRO A 172 12.99 -2.89 -2.76
C PRO A 172 11.88 -2.07 -3.44
N VAL A 173 11.30 -2.65 -4.49
CA VAL A 173 10.16 -2.10 -5.22
C VAL A 173 9.00 -3.08 -5.12
N VAL A 174 7.87 -2.63 -4.58
CA VAL A 174 6.60 -3.39 -4.64
C VAL A 174 5.82 -2.94 -5.87
N MET A 175 5.99 -3.69 -6.97
CA MET A 175 5.45 -3.35 -8.28
C MET A 175 3.97 -3.75 -8.42
N HIS A 176 3.14 -2.88 -9.01
CA HIS A 176 1.83 -3.23 -9.52
C HIS A 176 1.91 -3.47 -11.03
N LEU A 177 1.46 -4.64 -11.48
CA LEU A 177 1.45 -5.00 -12.91
C LEU A 177 0.01 -4.90 -13.44
N PRO A 178 -0.31 -3.86 -14.22
CA PRO A 178 -1.70 -3.55 -14.56
C PRO A 178 -2.29 -4.41 -15.67
N ARG A 179 -1.44 -4.98 -16.54
CA ARG A 179 -1.89 -5.73 -17.71
C ARG A 179 -2.37 -7.14 -17.38
N ALA A 180 -3.31 -7.66 -18.16
CA ALA A 180 -3.89 -8.99 -17.95
C ALA A 180 -2.84 -10.12 -18.02
N GLY A 181 -1.83 -10.00 -18.89
CA GLY A 181 -0.71 -10.94 -18.99
C GLY A 181 0.28 -10.86 -17.83
N ARG A 182 0.29 -9.72 -17.12
CA ARG A 182 1.18 -9.46 -15.98
C ARG A 182 2.66 -9.72 -16.32
N MET A 183 3.37 -10.53 -15.54
CA MET A 183 4.78 -10.84 -15.78
C MET A 183 5.08 -11.44 -17.17
N PRO A 184 4.24 -12.33 -17.73
CA PRO A 184 4.43 -12.84 -19.10
C PRO A 184 4.08 -11.85 -20.22
N ASP A 185 3.51 -10.68 -19.93
CA ASP A 185 3.17 -9.68 -20.93
C ASP A 185 4.39 -8.82 -21.24
N ASP A 186 4.97 -8.99 -22.42
CA ASP A 186 6.15 -8.25 -22.91
C ASP A 186 5.92 -6.73 -22.99
N ALA A 187 4.67 -6.28 -22.88
CA ALA A 187 4.31 -4.85 -22.89
C ALA A 187 4.26 -4.21 -21.49
N ASN A 188 4.44 -5.01 -20.42
CA ASN A 188 4.59 -4.47 -19.06
C ASN A 188 5.96 -3.82 -18.85
#